data_264a711f814149a56d5fe8c0c638dbdd
#
_entry.id   264a711f814149a56d5fe8c0c638dbdd
#
_cell.length_a   1.000
_cell.length_b   1.000
_cell.length_c   1.000
_cell.angle_alpha   90.00
_cell.angle_beta   90.00
_cell.angle_gamma   90.00
#
_symmetry.space_group_name_H-M   'P 1'
#
loop_
_entity.id
_entity.type
_entity.pdbx_description
1 polymer ?
#
loop_
_entity_poly.entity_id
_entity_poly.type
_entity_poly.pdbx_seq_one_letter_code
_entity_poly.pdbx_strand_id
1 'polypeptide(L)'
;MKPLEQALNDYVSVRRSLGFRFQTPAILLRSFVVFLQAAGASHITRELALRWALQPAKVQPSTWTARLGMVRRFAIWCSATEPLTEIPPADLLPHPYRRKPPHIFSDEEIERLLRKTQQLPSPKGLRAHTFTTLFGLLIVTGMRVSEALGLEKPDIDFDHGILHIRCGKFGKSHYVPIHPSTVEALKKYAQARDHLFPSPLTLAFFLSERGTRITNGMTEYTFAKLSQQIGLRVQAKHHGRGPRLHDMRHRFAVRTLIGWYRAGLDAERELPKLATYLGHVHVKNTYWYLEAVPELMQLTIDRLIQREAQP
;
A
#
# COMPACT_ATOMS: atom_id res chain seq x y z
N MET A 1 -25.09 4.64 32.39
CA MET A 1 -23.90 4.10 31.70
C MET A 1 -24.31 3.48 30.35
N LYS A 2 -23.76 3.92 29.26
CA LYS A 2 -23.96 3.21 27.99
C LYS A 2 -23.13 1.92 28.00
N PRO A 3 -23.68 0.76 27.57
CA PRO A 3 -22.88 -0.45 27.41
C PRO A 3 -21.71 -0.18 26.45
N LEU A 4 -20.54 -0.73 26.76
CA LEU A 4 -19.32 -0.57 25.92
C LEU A 4 -19.54 -0.96 24.46
N GLU A 5 -20.41 -1.92 24.19
CA GLU A 5 -20.78 -2.34 22.85
C GLU A 5 -21.55 -1.24 22.09
N GLN A 6 -22.49 -0.57 22.77
CA GLN A 6 -23.20 0.57 22.18
C GLN A 6 -22.24 1.73 21.91
N ALA A 7 -21.34 2.05 22.86
CA ALA A 7 -20.33 3.09 22.68
C ALA A 7 -19.41 2.77 21.47
N LEU A 8 -19.05 1.50 21.27
CA LEU A 8 -18.27 1.06 20.11
C LEU A 8 -19.04 1.24 18.81
N ASN A 9 -20.30 0.85 18.75
CA ASN A 9 -21.13 0.98 17.56
C ASN A 9 -21.30 2.45 17.17
N ASP A 10 -21.55 3.33 18.13
CA ASP A 10 -21.66 4.78 17.92
C ASP A 10 -20.32 5.34 17.41
N TYR A 11 -19.19 4.96 18.03
CA TYR A 11 -17.86 5.37 17.59
C TYR A 11 -17.57 4.94 16.14
N VAL A 12 -17.83 3.68 15.81
CA VAL A 12 -17.63 3.15 14.45
C VAL A 12 -18.53 3.87 13.43
N SER A 13 -19.79 4.15 13.80
CA SER A 13 -20.74 4.89 12.97
C SER A 13 -20.21 6.29 12.64
N VAL A 14 -19.80 7.05 13.66
CA VAL A 14 -19.22 8.39 13.49
C VAL A 14 -17.96 8.33 12.64
N ARG A 15 -17.07 7.37 12.88
CA ARG A 15 -15.84 7.24 12.05
C ARG A 15 -16.16 6.97 10.58
N ARG A 16 -17.20 6.20 10.29
CA ARG A 16 -17.63 5.89 8.93
C ARG A 16 -18.33 7.08 8.26
N SER A 17 -19.19 7.82 8.98
CA SER A 17 -19.84 9.03 8.45
C SER A 17 -18.82 10.13 8.10
N LEU A 18 -17.67 10.15 8.77
CA LEU A 18 -16.53 11.01 8.44
C LEU A 18 -15.69 10.51 7.25
N GLY A 19 -16.13 9.48 6.53
CA GLY A 19 -15.50 8.95 5.32
C GLY A 19 -14.40 7.90 5.56
N PHE A 20 -14.16 7.46 6.80
CA PHE A 20 -13.19 6.39 7.06
C PHE A 20 -13.81 5.01 6.82
N ARG A 21 -13.15 4.14 6.04
CA ARG A 21 -13.61 2.73 5.89
C ARG A 21 -13.66 1.99 7.22
N PHE A 22 -12.78 2.27 8.13
CA PHE A 22 -12.69 1.82 9.52
C PHE A 22 -12.96 0.31 9.75
N GLN A 23 -12.55 -0.55 8.82
CA GLN A 23 -12.80 -2.00 8.88
C GLN A 23 -11.92 -2.69 9.92
N THR A 24 -10.61 -2.68 9.73
CA THR A 24 -9.66 -3.33 10.65
C THR A 24 -9.73 -2.75 12.08
N PRO A 25 -9.78 -1.42 12.27
CA PRO A 25 -9.96 -0.87 13.62
C PRO A 25 -11.28 -1.32 14.27
N ALA A 26 -12.38 -1.41 13.53
CA ALA A 26 -13.66 -1.87 14.07
C ALA A 26 -13.58 -3.33 14.54
N ILE A 27 -12.94 -4.22 13.78
CA ILE A 27 -12.74 -5.63 14.16
C ILE A 27 -11.90 -5.73 15.43
N LEU A 28 -10.78 -5.01 15.50
CA LEU A 28 -9.88 -5.05 16.64
C LEU A 28 -10.52 -4.45 17.90
N LEU A 29 -11.24 -3.34 17.77
CA LEU A 29 -11.94 -2.74 18.90
C LEU A 29 -13.11 -3.61 19.39
N ARG A 30 -13.79 -4.32 18.47
CA ARG A 30 -14.80 -5.32 18.89
C ARG A 30 -14.18 -6.44 19.70
N SER A 31 -13.02 -6.97 19.27
CA SER A 31 -12.25 -7.95 20.05
C SER A 31 -11.83 -7.40 21.43
N PHE A 32 -11.52 -6.11 21.52
CA PHE A 32 -11.20 -5.46 22.78
C PHE A 32 -12.42 -5.36 23.71
N VAL A 33 -13.58 -4.97 23.19
CA VAL A 33 -14.83 -4.89 23.96
C VAL A 33 -15.24 -6.27 24.50
N VAL A 34 -15.15 -7.32 23.67
CA VAL A 34 -15.38 -8.71 24.10
C VAL A 34 -14.41 -9.11 25.23
N PHE A 35 -13.15 -8.72 25.12
CA PHE A 35 -12.15 -8.97 26.18
C PHE A 35 -12.52 -8.24 27.49
N LEU A 36 -12.99 -6.99 27.43
CA LEU A 36 -13.45 -6.24 28.62
C LEU A 36 -14.67 -6.92 29.27
N GLN A 37 -15.63 -7.35 28.46
CA GLN A 37 -16.83 -8.06 28.94
C GLN A 37 -16.45 -9.37 29.65
N ALA A 38 -15.53 -10.14 29.04
CA ALA A 38 -15.03 -11.37 29.67
C ALA A 38 -14.25 -11.13 30.97
N ALA A 39 -13.68 -9.95 31.15
CA ALA A 39 -13.03 -9.51 32.38
C ALA A 39 -14.01 -8.90 33.42
N GLY A 40 -15.31 -8.85 33.13
CA GLY A 40 -16.33 -8.23 33.99
C GLY A 40 -16.20 -6.69 34.09
N ALA A 41 -15.49 -6.05 33.19
CA ALA A 41 -15.23 -4.62 33.23
C ALA A 41 -16.36 -3.81 32.57
N SER A 42 -16.85 -2.79 33.28
CA SER A 42 -17.86 -1.85 32.78
C SER A 42 -17.28 -0.64 32.05
N HIS A 43 -16.00 -0.36 32.24
CA HIS A 43 -15.26 0.76 31.63
C HIS A 43 -13.84 0.35 31.23
N ILE A 44 -13.14 1.21 30.52
CA ILE A 44 -11.77 0.96 30.08
C ILE A 44 -10.79 1.37 31.17
N THR A 45 -9.90 0.46 31.58
CA THR A 45 -8.77 0.76 32.45
C THR A 45 -7.46 0.66 31.66
N ARG A 46 -6.42 1.36 32.12
CA ARG A 46 -5.06 1.30 31.50
C ARG A 46 -4.51 -0.11 31.53
N GLU A 47 -4.71 -0.81 32.63
CA GLU A 47 -4.25 -2.19 32.80
C GLU A 47 -4.90 -3.12 31.77
N LEU A 48 -6.22 -3.11 31.65
CA LEU A 48 -6.94 -3.96 30.69
C LEU A 48 -6.59 -3.61 29.24
N ALA A 49 -6.44 -2.31 28.93
CA ALA A 49 -6.01 -1.87 27.63
C ALA A 49 -4.61 -2.41 27.25
N LEU A 50 -3.67 -2.34 28.19
CA LEU A 50 -2.31 -2.87 28.01
C LEU A 50 -2.32 -4.40 27.89
N ARG A 51 -3.01 -5.08 28.78
CA ARG A 51 -3.16 -6.55 28.75
C ARG A 51 -3.68 -7.06 27.40
N TRP A 52 -4.76 -6.45 26.90
CA TRP A 52 -5.29 -6.79 25.60
C TRP A 52 -4.33 -6.46 24.44
N ALA A 53 -3.65 -5.33 24.50
CA ALA A 53 -2.71 -4.92 23.45
C ALA A 53 -1.55 -5.92 23.32
N LEU A 54 -1.08 -6.47 24.43
CA LEU A 54 0.05 -7.42 24.53
C LEU A 54 -0.33 -8.89 24.26
N GLN A 55 -1.62 -9.25 24.18
CA GLN A 55 -2.05 -10.64 23.96
C GLN A 55 -1.34 -11.36 22.82
N PRO A 56 -1.11 -10.77 21.62
CA PRO A 56 -0.40 -11.45 20.57
C PRO A 56 1.09 -11.59 20.90
N ALA A 57 1.54 -12.80 21.29
CA ALA A 57 2.92 -13.02 21.72
C ALA A 57 3.95 -13.00 20.60
N LYS A 58 3.57 -13.42 19.37
CA LYS A 58 4.49 -13.59 18.22
C LYS A 58 4.34 -12.48 17.17
N VAL A 59 4.30 -11.23 17.62
CA VAL A 59 4.18 -10.05 16.74
C VAL A 59 5.31 -9.05 16.96
N GLN A 60 5.46 -8.11 16.05
CA GLN A 60 6.40 -6.99 16.21
C GLN A 60 5.91 -6.06 17.33
N PRO A 61 6.80 -5.46 18.14
CA PRO A 61 6.42 -4.49 19.18
C PRO A 61 5.55 -3.33 18.66
N SER A 62 5.78 -2.88 17.42
CA SER A 62 4.95 -1.88 16.75
C SER A 62 3.48 -2.28 16.60
N THR A 63 3.18 -3.59 16.58
CA THR A 63 1.79 -4.09 16.56
C THR A 63 1.11 -3.83 17.89
N TRP A 64 1.80 -4.05 19.00
CA TRP A 64 1.27 -3.74 20.34
C TRP A 64 1.00 -2.26 20.51
N THR A 65 1.96 -1.41 20.08
CA THR A 65 1.79 0.05 20.11
C THR A 65 0.62 0.50 19.24
N ALA A 66 0.46 -0.07 18.03
CA ALA A 66 -0.67 0.24 17.17
C ALA A 66 -2.01 -0.18 17.77
N ARG A 67 -2.08 -1.37 18.40
CA ARG A 67 -3.27 -1.86 19.11
C ARG A 67 -3.63 -0.93 20.28
N LEU A 68 -2.67 -0.60 21.14
CA LEU A 68 -2.88 0.32 22.26
C LEU A 68 -3.30 1.72 21.77
N GLY A 69 -2.72 2.22 20.70
CA GLY A 69 -3.10 3.49 20.09
C GLY A 69 -4.53 3.50 19.52
N MET A 70 -5.07 2.35 19.08
CA MET A 70 -6.48 2.24 18.71
C MET A 70 -7.39 2.31 19.94
N VAL A 71 -7.06 1.56 21.00
CA VAL A 71 -7.79 1.59 22.27
C VAL A 71 -7.75 3.00 22.87
N ARG A 72 -6.60 3.66 22.87
CA ARG A 72 -6.47 5.05 23.37
C ARG A 72 -7.45 6.00 22.69
N ARG A 73 -7.57 5.97 21.35
CA ARG A 73 -8.53 6.81 20.63
C ARG A 73 -9.99 6.49 20.94
N PHE A 74 -10.30 5.23 21.19
CA PHE A 74 -11.62 4.80 21.63
C PHE A 74 -11.89 5.21 23.09
N ALA A 75 -10.89 5.08 23.96
CA ALA A 75 -10.99 5.54 25.35
C ALA A 75 -11.22 7.06 25.46
N ILE A 76 -10.56 7.86 24.63
CA ILE A 76 -10.84 9.31 24.53
C ILE A 76 -12.30 9.57 24.14
N TRP A 77 -12.86 8.78 23.22
CA TRP A 77 -14.28 8.90 22.85
C TRP A 77 -15.19 8.51 24.02
N CYS A 78 -14.91 7.40 24.69
CA CYS A 78 -15.73 6.92 25.81
C CYS A 78 -15.66 7.84 27.02
N SER A 79 -14.52 8.46 27.30
CA SER A 79 -14.34 9.34 28.48
C SER A 79 -15.24 10.58 28.47
N ALA A 80 -15.80 10.94 27.31
CA ALA A 80 -16.77 12.03 27.20
C ALA A 80 -18.12 11.70 27.89
N THR A 81 -18.45 10.42 28.01
CA THR A 81 -19.73 9.96 28.60
C THR A 81 -19.55 9.02 29.77
N GLU A 82 -18.36 8.50 30.01
CA GLU A 82 -17.99 7.56 31.06
C GLU A 82 -16.73 8.05 31.79
N PRO A 83 -16.91 8.85 32.88
CA PRO A 83 -15.80 9.45 33.61
C PRO A 83 -14.80 8.45 34.23
N LEU A 84 -15.22 7.19 34.48
CA LEU A 84 -14.35 6.14 35.01
C LEU A 84 -13.41 5.56 33.95
N THR A 85 -13.63 5.89 32.67
CA THR A 85 -12.76 5.43 31.60
C THR A 85 -11.38 6.08 31.69
N GLU A 86 -10.35 5.26 31.83
CA GLU A 86 -8.97 5.70 31.82
C GLU A 86 -8.43 5.76 30.38
N ILE A 87 -7.72 6.85 30.06
CA ILE A 87 -7.05 7.01 28.76
C ILE A 87 -5.61 6.50 28.88
N PRO A 88 -5.22 5.41 28.16
CA PRO A 88 -3.84 4.95 28.17
C PRO A 88 -2.88 6.04 27.67
N PRO A 89 -1.70 6.28 28.30
CA PRO A 89 -0.69 7.19 27.81
C PRO A 89 -0.22 6.83 26.38
N ALA A 90 0.24 7.81 25.61
CA ALA A 90 0.67 7.61 24.22
C ALA A 90 2.00 6.84 24.13
N ASP A 91 2.85 6.99 25.13
CA ASP A 91 4.21 6.50 25.27
C ASP A 91 4.37 5.29 26.19
N LEU A 92 3.25 4.69 26.60
CA LEU A 92 3.26 3.53 27.52
C LEU A 92 4.01 2.30 26.96
N LEU A 93 4.07 2.17 25.64
CA LEU A 93 4.84 1.12 24.97
C LEU A 93 5.95 1.75 24.12
N PRO A 94 7.15 1.14 24.10
CA PRO A 94 8.23 1.64 23.25
C PRO A 94 7.77 1.70 21.80
N HIS A 95 8.13 2.78 21.11
CA HIS A 95 7.76 3.04 19.72
C HIS A 95 8.92 2.76 18.76
N PRO A 96 9.37 1.49 18.61
CA PRO A 96 10.53 1.16 17.79
C PRO A 96 10.12 1.02 16.31
N TYR A 97 9.29 1.93 15.76
CA TYR A 97 9.00 1.90 14.34
C TYR A 97 10.22 2.42 13.58
N ARG A 98 11.18 1.54 13.31
CA ARG A 98 12.19 1.80 12.29
C ARG A 98 11.61 1.45 10.93
N ARG A 99 11.44 2.47 10.10
CA ARG A 99 11.03 2.27 8.70
C ARG A 99 12.12 1.45 8.01
N LYS A 100 11.78 0.25 7.54
CA LYS A 100 12.73 -0.57 6.80
C LYS A 100 13.05 0.11 5.47
N PRO A 101 14.33 0.19 5.07
CA PRO A 101 14.67 0.63 3.73
C PRO A 101 13.91 -0.21 2.69
N PRO A 102 13.39 0.40 1.62
CA PRO A 102 12.77 -0.35 0.54
C PRO A 102 13.84 -1.10 -0.24
N HIS A 103 13.43 -2.19 -0.87
CA HIS A 103 14.24 -2.80 -1.90
C HIS A 103 14.08 -2.00 -3.20
N ILE A 104 15.17 -1.45 -3.73
CA ILE A 104 15.17 -0.79 -5.04
C ILE A 104 15.55 -1.83 -6.08
N PHE A 105 14.58 -2.34 -6.80
CA PHE A 105 14.79 -3.35 -7.83
C PHE A 105 15.74 -2.86 -8.94
N SER A 106 16.71 -3.68 -9.33
CA SER A 106 17.50 -3.45 -10.56
C SER A 106 16.69 -3.74 -11.81
N ASP A 107 17.20 -3.37 -12.98
CA ASP A 107 16.56 -3.68 -14.26
C ASP A 107 16.56 -5.19 -14.53
N GLU A 108 17.64 -5.89 -14.19
CA GLU A 108 17.78 -7.35 -14.31
C GLU A 108 16.81 -8.10 -13.39
N GLU A 109 16.60 -7.59 -12.18
CA GLU A 109 15.63 -8.18 -11.25
C GLU A 109 14.19 -8.06 -11.79
N ILE A 110 13.87 -6.90 -12.35
CA ILE A 110 12.56 -6.66 -13.01
C ILE A 110 12.37 -7.58 -14.21
N GLU A 111 13.36 -7.68 -15.08
CA GLU A 111 13.30 -8.56 -16.25
C GLU A 111 13.11 -10.03 -15.84
N ARG A 112 13.88 -10.50 -14.86
CA ARG A 112 13.72 -11.87 -14.33
C ARG A 112 12.32 -12.08 -13.76
N LEU A 113 11.79 -11.11 -13.03
CA LEU A 113 10.43 -11.18 -12.49
C LEU A 113 9.40 -11.26 -13.62
N LEU A 114 9.45 -10.38 -14.61
CA LEU A 114 8.51 -10.35 -15.72
C LEU A 114 8.61 -11.61 -16.61
N ARG A 115 9.82 -12.08 -16.91
CA ARG A 115 10.01 -13.38 -17.60
C ARG A 115 9.39 -14.53 -16.82
N LYS A 116 9.50 -14.50 -15.49
CA LYS A 116 8.93 -15.55 -14.64
C LYS A 116 7.40 -15.47 -14.56
N THR A 117 6.78 -14.29 -14.67
CA THR A 117 5.31 -14.19 -14.77
C THR A 117 4.76 -14.87 -16.01
N GLN A 118 5.46 -14.79 -17.14
CA GLN A 118 5.06 -15.44 -18.40
C GLN A 118 5.04 -16.97 -18.31
N GLN A 119 5.80 -17.55 -17.38
CA GLN A 119 5.86 -18.99 -17.11
C GLN A 119 4.84 -19.47 -16.06
N LEU A 120 3.95 -18.60 -15.59
CA LEU A 120 2.93 -18.99 -14.61
C LEU A 120 1.99 -20.03 -15.22
N PRO A 121 1.69 -21.13 -14.51
CA PRO A 121 0.66 -22.08 -14.93
C PRO A 121 -0.67 -21.34 -15.16
N SER A 122 -1.20 -21.47 -16.36
CA SER A 122 -2.36 -20.74 -16.83
C SER A 122 -3.28 -21.65 -17.64
N PRO A 123 -4.13 -22.48 -16.98
CA PRO A 123 -4.97 -23.47 -17.67
C PRO A 123 -5.87 -22.89 -18.76
N LYS A 124 -6.35 -21.64 -18.57
CA LYS A 124 -7.15 -20.92 -19.56
C LYS A 124 -6.35 -19.88 -20.36
N GLY A 125 -5.03 -19.78 -20.13
CA GLY A 125 -4.16 -18.84 -20.83
C GLY A 125 -4.12 -17.41 -20.25
N LEU A 126 -5.01 -17.02 -19.32
CA LEU A 126 -5.10 -15.63 -18.87
C LEU A 126 -4.12 -15.26 -17.75
N ARG A 127 -3.80 -16.19 -16.84
CA ARG A 127 -3.06 -15.85 -15.61
C ARG A 127 -1.69 -15.24 -15.87
N ALA A 128 -0.93 -15.81 -16.79
CA ALA A 128 0.37 -15.29 -17.19
C ALA A 128 0.24 -13.88 -17.74
N HIS A 129 -0.70 -13.65 -18.67
CA HIS A 129 -0.99 -12.31 -19.21
C HIS A 129 -1.38 -11.32 -18.11
N THR A 130 -2.28 -11.71 -17.21
CA THR A 130 -2.75 -10.85 -16.12
C THR A 130 -1.60 -10.39 -15.22
N PHE A 131 -0.76 -11.31 -14.73
CA PHE A 131 0.30 -10.94 -13.79
C PHE A 131 1.47 -10.24 -14.49
N THR A 132 1.78 -10.57 -15.74
CA THR A 132 2.79 -9.83 -16.53
C THR A 132 2.35 -8.38 -16.72
N THR A 133 1.11 -8.16 -17.15
CA THR A 133 0.59 -6.81 -17.38
C THR A 133 0.42 -6.03 -16.08
N LEU A 134 -0.11 -6.65 -15.03
CA LEU A 134 -0.30 -6.03 -13.73
C LEU A 134 1.04 -5.57 -13.11
N PHE A 135 2.04 -6.46 -13.08
CA PHE A 135 3.34 -6.09 -12.52
C PHE A 135 4.07 -5.09 -13.40
N GLY A 136 3.99 -5.23 -14.73
CA GLY A 136 4.50 -4.22 -15.66
C GLY A 136 3.89 -2.85 -15.38
N LEU A 137 2.57 -2.77 -15.24
CA LEU A 137 1.87 -1.52 -14.92
C LEU A 137 2.35 -0.92 -13.58
N LEU A 138 2.47 -1.73 -12.52
CA LEU A 138 2.98 -1.26 -11.22
C LEU A 138 4.40 -0.71 -11.30
N ILE A 139 5.26 -1.34 -12.12
CA ILE A 139 6.66 -0.95 -12.29
C ILE A 139 6.78 0.40 -13.02
N VAL A 140 6.02 0.59 -14.10
CA VAL A 140 6.15 1.77 -14.95
C VAL A 140 5.36 2.98 -14.49
N THR A 141 4.37 2.78 -13.61
CA THR A 141 3.53 3.88 -13.07
C THR A 141 3.77 4.16 -11.60
N GLY A 142 4.34 3.22 -10.86
CA GLY A 142 4.47 3.35 -9.42
C GLY A 142 3.14 3.46 -8.67
N MET A 143 2.01 3.14 -9.28
CA MET A 143 0.69 3.17 -8.63
C MET A 143 0.60 2.16 -7.48
N ARG A 144 -0.35 2.36 -6.57
CA ARG A 144 -0.57 1.38 -5.50
C ARG A 144 -1.22 0.11 -6.05
N VAL A 145 -0.87 -1.05 -5.48
CA VAL A 145 -1.49 -2.33 -5.88
C VAL A 145 -3.01 -2.27 -5.81
N SER A 146 -3.56 -1.66 -4.75
CA SER A 146 -5.01 -1.50 -4.59
C SER A 146 -5.64 -0.59 -5.66
N GLU A 147 -4.90 0.38 -6.18
CA GLU A 147 -5.33 1.26 -7.27
C GLU A 147 -5.39 0.46 -8.59
N ALA A 148 -4.32 -0.28 -8.91
CA ALA A 148 -4.29 -1.13 -10.10
C ALA A 148 -5.38 -2.23 -10.07
N LEU A 149 -5.56 -2.89 -8.92
CA LEU A 149 -6.62 -3.89 -8.75
C LEU A 149 -8.03 -3.30 -8.74
N GLY A 150 -8.15 -2.01 -8.40
CA GLY A 150 -9.39 -1.27 -8.43
C GLY A 150 -9.83 -0.83 -9.83
N LEU A 151 -8.92 -0.83 -10.83
CA LEU A 151 -9.25 -0.41 -12.18
C LEU A 151 -10.41 -1.22 -12.77
N GLU A 152 -11.29 -0.52 -13.42
CA GLU A 152 -12.40 -1.07 -14.22
C GLU A 152 -12.15 -0.74 -15.70
N LYS A 153 -12.85 -1.44 -16.61
CA LYS A 153 -12.72 -1.20 -18.05
C LYS A 153 -12.87 0.28 -18.44
N PRO A 154 -13.90 1.02 -17.94
CA PRO A 154 -14.08 2.43 -18.30
C PRO A 154 -13.06 3.39 -17.66
N ASP A 155 -12.21 2.90 -16.74
CA ASP A 155 -11.17 3.73 -16.14
C ASP A 155 -9.94 3.92 -17.03
N ILE A 156 -9.88 3.23 -18.16
CA ILE A 156 -8.73 3.27 -19.07
C ILE A 156 -9.12 3.97 -20.36
N ASP A 157 -8.64 5.18 -20.52
CA ASP A 157 -8.72 5.91 -21.77
C ASP A 157 -7.50 5.54 -22.65
N PHE A 158 -7.76 4.64 -23.58
CA PHE A 158 -6.74 4.15 -24.52
C PHE A 158 -6.35 5.18 -25.59
N ASP A 159 -7.20 6.14 -25.88
CA ASP A 159 -6.99 7.13 -26.92
C ASP A 159 -6.06 8.25 -26.41
N HIS A 160 -6.28 8.71 -25.18
CA HIS A 160 -5.45 9.72 -24.55
C HIS A 160 -4.31 9.15 -23.70
N GLY A 161 -4.26 7.83 -23.48
CA GLY A 161 -3.25 7.19 -22.63
C GLY A 161 -3.37 7.60 -21.16
N ILE A 162 -4.59 7.60 -20.61
CA ILE A 162 -4.87 8.06 -19.24
C ILE A 162 -5.57 6.96 -18.45
N LEU A 163 -5.12 6.73 -17.21
CA LEU A 163 -5.83 5.92 -16.23
C LEU A 163 -6.56 6.82 -15.24
N HIS A 164 -7.83 6.57 -15.00
CA HIS A 164 -8.62 7.23 -13.97
C HIS A 164 -8.62 6.40 -12.69
N ILE A 165 -7.88 6.82 -11.67
CA ILE A 165 -7.85 6.16 -10.37
C ILE A 165 -8.99 6.70 -9.53
N ARG A 166 -10.04 5.91 -9.37
CA ARG A 166 -11.19 6.25 -8.50
C ARG A 166 -10.92 5.83 -7.07
N CYS A 167 -11.34 6.64 -6.13
CA CYS A 167 -11.29 6.31 -4.69
C CYS A 167 -9.95 5.77 -4.21
N GLY A 168 -8.85 6.38 -4.60
CA GLY A 168 -7.52 6.10 -4.08
C GLY A 168 -7.45 6.25 -2.55
N LYS A 169 -6.27 6.27 -1.98
CA LYS A 169 -6.08 6.44 -0.53
C LYS A 169 -6.76 7.74 -0.07
N PHE A 170 -7.61 7.67 0.95
CA PHE A 170 -8.46 8.75 1.49
C PHE A 170 -9.60 9.19 0.55
N GLY A 171 -10.06 8.32 -0.37
CA GLY A 171 -11.20 8.62 -1.25
C GLY A 171 -10.90 9.60 -2.39
N LYS A 172 -9.65 10.04 -2.56
CA LYS A 172 -9.26 10.97 -3.62
C LYS A 172 -9.11 10.26 -4.95
N SER A 173 -9.68 10.84 -6.01
CA SER A 173 -9.48 10.39 -7.38
C SER A 173 -8.38 11.23 -8.06
N HIS A 174 -7.65 10.63 -8.98
CA HIS A 174 -6.65 11.32 -9.79
C HIS A 174 -6.42 10.60 -11.12
N TYR A 175 -5.82 11.30 -12.07
CA TYR A 175 -5.44 10.78 -13.37
C TYR A 175 -3.96 10.41 -13.40
N VAL A 176 -3.65 9.30 -14.07
CA VAL A 176 -2.28 8.81 -14.27
C VAL A 176 -2.04 8.70 -15.77
N PRO A 177 -1.32 9.63 -16.39
CA PRO A 177 -0.89 9.49 -17.78
C PRO A 177 0.10 8.34 -17.91
N ILE A 178 -0.02 7.57 -18.99
CA ILE A 178 0.81 6.40 -19.29
C ILE A 178 1.45 6.52 -20.67
N HIS A 179 2.65 5.94 -20.80
CA HIS A 179 3.39 5.94 -22.06
C HIS A 179 2.66 5.10 -23.14
N PRO A 180 2.77 5.44 -24.44
CA PRO A 180 2.14 4.67 -25.53
C PRO A 180 2.45 3.16 -25.49
N SER A 181 3.66 2.76 -25.16
CA SER A 181 4.01 1.34 -25.02
C SER A 181 3.24 0.63 -23.90
N THR A 182 2.86 1.36 -22.84
CA THR A 182 2.01 0.84 -21.76
C THR A 182 0.57 0.71 -22.23
N VAL A 183 0.07 1.66 -23.01
CA VAL A 183 -1.24 1.58 -23.68
C VAL A 183 -1.34 0.32 -24.50
N GLU A 184 -0.34 0.05 -25.35
CA GLU A 184 -0.29 -1.15 -26.20
C GLU A 184 -0.27 -2.45 -25.38
N ALA A 185 0.49 -2.49 -24.27
CA ALA A 185 0.49 -3.65 -23.38
C ALA A 185 -0.88 -3.88 -22.72
N LEU A 186 -1.56 -2.81 -22.31
CA LEU A 186 -2.91 -2.89 -21.75
C LEU A 186 -3.95 -3.30 -22.79
N LYS A 187 -3.86 -2.80 -24.03
CA LYS A 187 -4.73 -3.21 -25.16
C LYS A 187 -4.58 -4.71 -25.46
N LYS A 188 -3.33 -5.21 -25.56
CA LYS A 188 -3.06 -6.64 -25.77
C LYS A 188 -3.66 -7.52 -24.66
N TYR A 189 -3.53 -7.08 -23.41
CA TYR A 189 -4.15 -7.77 -22.29
C TYR A 189 -5.67 -7.74 -22.39
N ALA A 190 -6.27 -6.58 -22.69
CA ALA A 190 -7.72 -6.42 -22.84
C ALA A 190 -8.28 -7.35 -23.93
N GLN A 191 -7.60 -7.44 -25.08
CA GLN A 191 -7.99 -8.36 -26.17
C GLN A 191 -7.96 -9.83 -25.73
N ALA A 192 -6.87 -10.28 -25.10
CA ALA A 192 -6.73 -11.65 -24.60
C ALA A 192 -7.80 -11.96 -23.53
N ARG A 193 -8.05 -11.01 -22.61
CA ARG A 193 -9.08 -11.12 -21.58
C ARG A 193 -10.48 -11.22 -22.17
N ASP A 194 -10.82 -10.32 -23.09
CA ASP A 194 -12.18 -10.23 -23.65
C ASP A 194 -12.46 -11.42 -24.60
N HIS A 195 -11.44 -11.97 -25.24
CA HIS A 195 -11.57 -13.23 -25.98
C HIS A 195 -11.91 -14.41 -25.06
N LEU A 196 -11.26 -14.50 -23.90
CA LEU A 196 -11.48 -15.61 -22.94
C LEU A 196 -12.72 -15.42 -22.08
N PHE A 197 -13.11 -14.17 -21.83
CA PHE A 197 -14.28 -13.79 -21.03
C PHE A 197 -15.08 -12.69 -21.73
N PRO A 198 -15.87 -13.03 -22.77
CA PRO A 198 -16.64 -12.03 -23.52
C PRO A 198 -17.66 -11.26 -22.66
N SER A 199 -18.22 -11.93 -21.66
CA SER A 199 -19.23 -11.37 -20.74
C SER A 199 -18.88 -11.68 -19.28
N PRO A 200 -17.84 -11.05 -18.72
CA PRO A 200 -17.44 -11.28 -17.33
C PRO A 200 -18.48 -10.68 -16.37
N LEU A 201 -18.67 -11.33 -15.22
CA LEU A 201 -19.58 -10.89 -14.15
C LEU A 201 -19.08 -9.64 -13.40
N THR A 202 -18.02 -9.02 -13.84
CA THR A 202 -17.40 -7.85 -13.19
C THR A 202 -16.82 -6.88 -14.21
N LEU A 203 -16.90 -5.59 -13.90
CA LEU A 203 -16.26 -4.52 -14.68
C LEU A 203 -14.75 -4.45 -14.45
N ALA A 204 -14.17 -5.26 -13.54
CA ALA A 204 -12.75 -5.22 -13.23
C ALA A 204 -11.90 -5.37 -14.49
N PHE A 205 -10.85 -4.54 -14.57
CA PHE A 205 -9.92 -4.63 -15.69
C PHE A 205 -9.06 -5.90 -15.60
N PHE A 206 -8.48 -6.20 -14.43
CA PHE A 206 -7.68 -7.39 -14.21
C PHE A 206 -8.53 -8.55 -13.69
N LEU A 207 -8.56 -9.64 -14.45
CA LEU A 207 -9.32 -10.85 -14.12
C LEU A 207 -8.44 -12.03 -13.73
N SER A 208 -8.98 -12.86 -12.85
CA SER A 208 -8.45 -14.19 -12.54
C SER A 208 -8.83 -15.20 -13.63
N GLU A 209 -8.26 -16.39 -13.59
CA GLU A 209 -8.64 -17.55 -14.42
C GLU A 209 -10.13 -17.96 -14.30
N ARG A 210 -10.85 -17.41 -13.31
CA ARG A 210 -12.29 -17.64 -13.09
C ARG A 210 -13.16 -16.50 -13.63
N GLY A 211 -12.57 -15.49 -14.29
CA GLY A 211 -13.31 -14.32 -14.75
C GLY A 211 -13.73 -13.36 -13.63
N THR A 212 -13.19 -13.50 -12.44
CA THR A 212 -13.45 -12.62 -11.29
C THR A 212 -12.32 -11.62 -11.06
N ARG A 213 -12.60 -10.52 -10.34
CA ARG A 213 -11.58 -9.54 -9.94
C ARG A 213 -10.46 -10.22 -9.16
N ILE A 214 -9.21 -9.89 -9.47
CA ILE A 214 -8.04 -10.34 -8.71
C ILE A 214 -8.01 -9.65 -7.34
N THR A 215 -7.73 -10.43 -6.29
CA THR A 215 -7.61 -9.93 -4.93
C THR A 215 -6.16 -9.53 -4.60
N ASN A 216 -6.00 -8.63 -3.62
CA ASN A 216 -4.67 -8.27 -3.11
C ASN A 216 -3.91 -9.50 -2.58
N GLY A 217 -4.58 -10.39 -1.87
CA GLY A 217 -3.97 -11.62 -1.36
C GLY A 217 -3.42 -12.53 -2.46
N MET A 218 -4.17 -12.71 -3.57
CA MET A 218 -3.68 -13.49 -4.73
C MET A 218 -2.45 -12.82 -5.36
N THR A 219 -2.46 -11.49 -5.45
CA THR A 219 -1.37 -10.72 -6.04
C THR A 219 -0.11 -10.81 -5.19
N GLU A 220 -0.24 -10.60 -3.89
CA GLU A 220 0.89 -10.72 -2.94
C GLU A 220 1.45 -12.14 -2.88
N TYR A 221 0.58 -13.15 -2.85
CA TYR A 221 1.00 -14.56 -2.88
C TYR A 221 1.77 -14.90 -4.15
N THR A 222 1.25 -14.51 -5.32
CA THR A 222 1.91 -14.77 -6.62
C THR A 222 3.26 -14.06 -6.68
N PHE A 223 3.33 -12.79 -6.28
CA PHE A 223 4.57 -12.04 -6.23
C PHE A 223 5.60 -12.69 -5.28
N ALA A 224 5.18 -13.09 -4.08
CA ALA A 224 6.06 -13.73 -3.11
C ALA A 224 6.64 -15.03 -3.67
N LYS A 225 5.82 -15.88 -4.29
CA LYS A 225 6.23 -17.14 -4.91
C LYS A 225 7.23 -16.92 -6.05
N LEU A 226 6.95 -15.95 -6.95
CA LEU A 226 7.85 -15.61 -8.04
C LEU A 226 9.17 -15.03 -7.52
N SER A 227 9.12 -14.14 -6.54
CA SER A 227 10.32 -13.56 -5.91
C SER A 227 11.20 -14.63 -5.26
N GLN A 228 10.61 -15.68 -4.68
CA GLN A 228 11.36 -16.83 -4.18
C GLN A 228 12.04 -17.61 -5.31
N GLN A 229 11.34 -17.87 -6.40
CA GLN A 229 11.85 -18.62 -7.54
C GLN A 229 13.01 -17.93 -8.27
N ILE A 230 13.07 -16.60 -8.21
CA ILE A 230 14.16 -15.80 -8.80
C ILE A 230 15.24 -15.40 -7.76
N GLY A 231 15.18 -15.94 -6.55
CA GLY A 231 16.21 -15.73 -5.52
C GLY A 231 16.11 -14.39 -4.77
N LEU A 232 15.06 -13.61 -4.95
CA LEU A 232 14.87 -12.31 -4.26
C LEU A 232 14.28 -12.44 -2.86
N ARG A 233 13.69 -13.60 -2.53
CA ARG A 233 13.12 -13.89 -1.21
C ARG A 233 13.57 -15.24 -0.72
N VAL A 234 13.92 -15.30 0.55
CA VAL A 234 14.19 -16.57 1.23
C VAL A 234 12.86 -17.22 1.59
N GLN A 235 12.78 -18.55 1.38
CA GLN A 235 11.65 -19.32 1.86
C GLN A 235 11.64 -19.32 3.39
N ALA A 236 10.59 -18.78 4.01
CA ALA A 236 10.47 -18.72 5.45
C ALA A 236 9.09 -19.25 5.88
N LYS A 237 9.06 -19.96 7.03
CA LYS A 237 7.82 -20.52 7.60
C LYS A 237 6.78 -19.45 7.97
N HIS A 238 7.22 -18.22 8.27
CA HIS A 238 6.36 -17.10 8.64
C HIS A 238 6.88 -15.80 8.01
N HIS A 239 6.03 -15.07 7.28
CA HIS A 239 6.26 -13.75 6.69
C HIS A 239 7.68 -13.54 6.16
N GLY A 240 7.99 -14.16 5.03
CA GLY A 240 9.31 -14.14 4.40
C GLY A 240 9.90 -12.73 4.32
N ARG A 241 11.20 -12.62 4.66
CA ARG A 241 11.96 -11.40 4.47
C ARG A 241 12.31 -11.25 3.00
N GLY A 242 12.07 -10.08 2.43
CA GLY A 242 12.41 -9.80 1.03
C GLY A 242 11.58 -8.65 0.45
N PRO A 243 11.76 -8.38 -0.84
CA PRO A 243 11.04 -7.32 -1.55
C PRO A 243 9.53 -7.45 -1.43
N ARG A 244 8.85 -6.31 -1.48
CA ARG A 244 7.38 -6.21 -1.45
C ARG A 244 6.88 -5.59 -2.75
N LEU A 245 5.64 -5.85 -3.13
CA LEU A 245 5.03 -5.19 -4.29
C LEU A 245 5.10 -3.66 -4.21
N HIS A 246 4.99 -3.10 -3.00
CA HIS A 246 5.10 -1.66 -2.81
C HIS A 246 6.49 -1.11 -3.13
N ASP A 247 7.53 -1.94 -3.11
CA ASP A 247 8.89 -1.53 -3.44
C ASP A 247 9.05 -1.23 -4.95
N MET A 248 8.15 -1.72 -5.83
CA MET A 248 8.07 -1.27 -7.24
C MET A 248 7.77 0.23 -7.35
N ARG A 249 6.89 0.74 -6.50
CA ARG A 249 6.59 2.17 -6.42
C ARG A 249 7.78 2.98 -5.91
N HIS A 250 8.53 2.44 -4.97
CA HIS A 250 9.78 3.06 -4.51
C HIS A 250 10.80 3.15 -5.63
N ARG A 251 10.98 2.04 -6.39
CA ARG A 251 11.83 2.05 -7.57
C ARG A 251 11.41 3.10 -8.60
N PHE A 252 10.11 3.16 -8.94
CA PHE A 252 9.59 4.17 -9.88
C PHE A 252 9.95 5.59 -9.43
N ALA A 253 9.65 5.94 -8.16
CA ALA A 253 9.94 7.27 -7.64
C ALA A 253 11.45 7.59 -7.65
N VAL A 254 12.30 6.66 -7.23
CA VAL A 254 13.75 6.81 -7.23
C VAL A 254 14.29 6.99 -8.66
N ARG A 255 13.86 6.18 -9.61
CA ARG A 255 14.30 6.31 -11.02
C ARG A 255 13.85 7.64 -11.64
N THR A 256 12.67 8.11 -11.32
CA THR A 256 12.20 9.43 -11.76
C THR A 256 13.10 10.54 -11.22
N LEU A 257 13.44 10.50 -9.94
CA LEU A 257 14.34 11.47 -9.33
C LEU A 257 15.75 11.42 -9.92
N ILE A 258 16.33 10.23 -10.09
CA ILE A 258 17.63 10.03 -10.74
C ILE A 258 17.60 10.61 -12.18
N GLY A 259 16.54 10.34 -12.92
CA GLY A 259 16.36 10.87 -14.27
C GLY A 259 16.36 12.41 -14.30
N TRP A 260 15.69 13.05 -13.35
CA TRP A 260 15.69 14.50 -13.23
C TRP A 260 17.05 15.07 -12.86
N TYR A 261 17.75 14.48 -11.90
CA TYR A 261 19.12 14.89 -11.56
C TYR A 261 20.07 14.77 -12.75
N ARG A 262 20.02 13.66 -13.49
CA ARG A 262 20.85 13.43 -14.68
C ARG A 262 20.51 14.39 -15.83
N ALA A 263 19.23 14.78 -15.94
CA ALA A 263 18.78 15.77 -16.91
C ALA A 263 19.04 17.23 -16.49
N GLY A 264 19.68 17.48 -15.34
CA GLY A 264 19.95 18.82 -14.83
C GLY A 264 18.71 19.57 -14.31
N LEU A 265 17.57 18.88 -14.17
CA LEU A 265 16.32 19.50 -13.70
C LEU A 265 16.39 19.79 -12.19
N ASP A 266 15.66 20.81 -11.76
CA ASP A 266 15.51 21.13 -10.35
C ASP A 266 14.55 20.16 -9.66
N ALA A 267 15.11 19.17 -8.95
CA ALA A 267 14.34 18.14 -8.29
C ALA A 267 13.34 18.71 -7.26
N GLU A 268 13.65 19.80 -6.56
CA GLU A 268 12.73 20.42 -5.59
C GLU A 268 11.51 21.00 -6.29
N ARG A 269 11.70 21.62 -7.44
CA ARG A 269 10.63 22.16 -8.29
C ARG A 269 9.77 21.04 -8.91
N GLU A 270 10.35 19.90 -9.21
CA GLU A 270 9.66 18.76 -9.84
C GLU A 270 8.96 17.82 -8.82
N LEU A 271 9.42 17.78 -7.56
CA LEU A 271 8.86 16.93 -6.51
C LEU A 271 7.33 17.04 -6.30
N PRO A 272 6.70 18.24 -6.34
CA PRO A 272 5.25 18.35 -6.27
C PRO A 272 4.52 17.62 -7.40
N LYS A 273 5.08 17.62 -8.61
CA LYS A 273 4.52 16.89 -9.77
C LYS A 273 4.53 15.39 -9.52
N LEU A 274 5.66 14.84 -9.03
CA LEU A 274 5.76 13.44 -8.66
C LEU A 274 4.81 13.09 -7.50
N ALA A 275 4.69 13.96 -6.50
CA ALA A 275 3.77 13.76 -5.38
C ALA A 275 2.32 13.68 -5.87
N THR A 276 1.91 14.57 -6.78
CA THR A 276 0.58 14.57 -7.41
C THR A 276 0.35 13.31 -8.24
N TYR A 277 1.29 12.96 -9.12
CA TYR A 277 1.24 11.75 -9.93
C TYR A 277 1.06 10.48 -9.08
N LEU A 278 1.84 10.38 -8.01
CA LEU A 278 1.75 9.27 -7.07
C LEU A 278 0.52 9.33 -6.15
N GLY A 279 -0.28 10.40 -6.16
CA GLY A 279 -1.43 10.56 -5.25
C GLY A 279 -0.99 10.64 -3.77
N HIS A 280 0.10 11.38 -3.47
CA HIS A 280 0.51 11.68 -2.11
C HIS A 280 -0.28 12.88 -1.57
N VAL A 281 -0.84 12.75 -0.37
CA VAL A 281 -1.56 13.85 0.31
C VAL A 281 -0.59 14.94 0.74
N HIS A 282 0.64 14.57 1.10
CA HIS A 282 1.69 15.49 1.54
C HIS A 282 2.97 15.21 0.77
N VAL A 283 3.61 16.25 0.25
CA VAL A 283 4.90 16.17 -0.47
C VAL A 283 5.98 15.53 0.39
N LYS A 284 5.92 15.72 1.72
CA LYS A 284 6.82 15.07 2.70
C LYS A 284 6.94 13.55 2.51
N ASN A 285 5.88 12.88 2.02
CA ASN A 285 5.93 11.45 1.73
C ASN A 285 6.83 11.12 0.52
N THR A 286 7.15 12.10 -0.30
CA THR A 286 8.02 11.97 -1.48
C THR A 286 9.48 12.28 -1.11
N TYR A 287 9.73 13.21 -0.18
CA TYR A 287 11.09 13.52 0.29
C TYR A 287 11.83 12.31 0.86
N TRP A 288 11.12 11.37 1.45
CA TRP A 288 11.72 10.14 1.96
C TRP A 288 12.49 9.34 0.89
N TYR A 289 12.13 9.46 -0.39
CA TYR A 289 12.85 8.79 -1.48
C TYR A 289 14.25 9.39 -1.69
N LEU A 290 14.47 10.65 -1.36
CA LEU A 290 15.78 11.32 -1.45
C LEU A 290 16.77 10.74 -0.41
N GLU A 291 16.27 10.38 0.76
CA GLU A 291 17.10 9.84 1.85
C GLU A 291 17.43 8.35 1.66
N ALA A 292 16.71 7.65 0.80
CA ALA A 292 16.71 6.19 0.74
C ALA A 292 17.80 5.59 -0.18
N VAL A 293 18.49 6.40 -0.99
CA VAL A 293 19.36 5.90 -2.06
C VAL A 293 20.69 6.63 -2.12
N PRO A 294 21.83 5.92 -1.93
CA PRO A 294 23.17 6.53 -1.98
C PRO A 294 23.46 7.27 -3.29
N GLU A 295 22.99 6.74 -4.42
CA GLU A 295 23.17 7.38 -5.74
C GLU A 295 22.54 8.78 -5.81
N LEU A 296 21.35 8.98 -5.22
CA LEU A 296 20.72 10.30 -5.14
C LEU A 296 21.50 11.28 -4.27
N MET A 297 22.09 10.79 -3.18
CA MET A 297 22.97 11.60 -2.35
C MET A 297 24.23 12.04 -3.11
N GLN A 298 24.85 11.11 -3.86
CA GLN A 298 26.01 11.44 -4.69
C GLN A 298 25.68 12.49 -5.75
N LEU A 299 24.59 12.31 -6.50
CA LEU A 299 24.13 13.27 -7.50
C LEU A 299 23.82 14.65 -6.89
N THR A 300 23.35 14.70 -5.65
CA THR A 300 23.12 15.95 -4.94
C THR A 300 24.44 16.63 -4.61
N ILE A 301 25.43 15.89 -4.12
CA ILE A 301 26.79 16.39 -3.81
C ILE A 301 27.45 16.92 -5.08
N ASP A 302 27.44 16.15 -6.17
CA ASP A 302 28.01 16.54 -7.47
C ASP A 302 27.41 17.87 -7.96
N ARG A 303 26.10 18.05 -7.78
CA ARG A 303 25.41 19.30 -8.17
C ARG A 303 25.78 20.49 -7.29
N LEU A 304 25.98 20.28 -5.99
CA LEU A 304 26.44 21.34 -5.07
C LEU A 304 27.83 21.81 -5.47
N ILE A 305 28.77 20.86 -5.74
CA ILE A 305 30.13 21.15 -6.20
C ILE A 305 30.10 21.95 -7.51
N GLN A 306 29.25 21.55 -8.47
CA GLN A 306 29.11 22.28 -9.76
C GLN A 306 28.56 23.70 -9.57
N ARG A 307 27.64 23.93 -8.63
CA ARG A 307 27.11 25.26 -8.31
C ARG A 307 28.16 26.16 -7.65
N GLU A 308 28.99 25.63 -6.79
CA GLU A 308 30.07 26.38 -6.12
C GLU A 308 31.24 26.68 -7.09
N ALA A 309 31.40 25.89 -8.15
CA ALA A 309 32.43 26.10 -9.18
C ALA A 309 31.98 27.05 -10.31
N GLN A 310 30.73 27.51 -10.33
CA GLN A 310 30.26 28.55 -11.25
C GLN A 310 30.41 29.92 -10.57
N PRO A 311 31.26 30.83 -11.11
CA PRO A 311 31.53 32.14 -10.54
C PRO A 311 30.29 33.03 -10.53
#